data_8a86daa68e3576ab66d4e88e3e94e532
#
_entry.id   8a86daa68e3576ab66d4e88e3e94e532
#
_cell.length_a   1.000
_cell.length_b   1.000
_cell.length_c   1.000
_cell.angle_alpha   90.00
_cell.angle_beta   90.00
_cell.angle_gamma   90.00
#
_symmetry.space_group_name_H-M   'P 1'
#
loop_
_entity.id
_entity.type
_entity.pdbx_description
1 polymer ?
#
loop_
_entity_poly.entity_id
_entity_poly.type
_entity_poly.pdbx_seq_one_letter_code
_entity_poly.pdbx_strand_id
1 'polypeptide(L)'
;VKTNGWEVEEGIYQIMVGASVADIRLEGKLQVSGTTDRYPYNPAKLPYYYTGIVQQISDEEFEELLGHPIPSGKWSGDLGINDAICQMYYAKSGLARVIYKVLTTMKKKSEEKGKPDLNILFIYNMPFRGIAKMTGGMVSMEMVEGMVTVVNGHFLKGMKKIIGGFFRNQKANKAYEAKLAEK
;
A
#
# COMPACT_ATOMS: atom_id res chain seq x y z
N VAL A 1 -16.95 -6.24 -3.28
CA VAL A 1 -16.88 -4.78 -3.06
C VAL A 1 -18.12 -4.09 -3.63
N LYS A 2 -18.59 -4.47 -4.84
CA LYS A 2 -19.78 -3.86 -5.46
C LYS A 2 -21.10 -4.19 -4.74
N THR A 3 -21.14 -5.29 -4.01
CA THR A 3 -22.32 -5.77 -3.29
C THR A 3 -22.24 -5.57 -1.78
N ASN A 4 -21.06 -5.17 -1.29
CA ASN A 4 -20.76 -4.96 0.14
C ASN A 4 -21.12 -6.16 1.03
N GLY A 5 -20.96 -7.38 0.51
CA GLY A 5 -21.26 -8.63 1.20
C GLY A 5 -20.46 -9.80 0.66
N TRP A 6 -20.64 -10.96 1.28
CA TRP A 6 -20.12 -12.22 0.79
C TRP A 6 -21.08 -12.80 -0.25
N GLU A 7 -20.53 -13.22 -1.37
CA GLU A 7 -21.28 -13.85 -2.45
C GLU A 7 -20.59 -15.13 -2.88
N VAL A 8 -21.38 -16.10 -3.28
CA VAL A 8 -20.92 -17.33 -3.89
C VAL A 8 -21.20 -17.23 -5.39
N GLU A 9 -20.18 -17.39 -6.19
CA GLU A 9 -20.32 -17.41 -7.65
C GLU A 9 -20.89 -18.76 -8.11
N GLU A 10 -21.85 -18.73 -9.01
CA GLU A 10 -22.37 -19.93 -9.65
C GLU A 10 -21.30 -20.51 -10.59
N GLY A 11 -21.18 -21.83 -10.60
CA GLY A 11 -20.30 -22.50 -11.55
C GLY A 11 -19.99 -23.94 -11.22
N ILE A 12 -19.22 -24.56 -12.13
CA ILE A 12 -18.65 -25.89 -11.92
C ILE A 12 -17.22 -25.71 -11.39
N TYR A 13 -17.02 -26.08 -10.15
CA TYR A 13 -15.70 -26.05 -9.50
C TYR A 13 -15.00 -27.39 -9.71
N GLN A 14 -13.77 -27.35 -10.20
CA GLN A 14 -12.91 -28.52 -10.28
C GLN A 14 -12.12 -28.63 -8.98
N ILE A 15 -12.36 -29.72 -8.25
CA ILE A 15 -11.64 -30.04 -7.02
C ILE A 15 -10.53 -30.99 -7.37
N MET A 16 -9.30 -30.61 -7.04
CA MET A 16 -8.11 -31.40 -7.32
C MET A 16 -7.36 -31.70 -6.01
N VAL A 17 -6.99 -32.97 -5.81
CA VAL A 17 -6.19 -33.42 -4.68
C VAL A 17 -4.90 -34.04 -5.22
N GLY A 18 -3.78 -33.52 -4.80
CA GLY A 18 -2.46 -33.96 -5.28
C GLY A 18 -1.33 -33.61 -4.32
N ALA A 19 -0.16 -34.14 -4.58
CA ALA A 19 1.05 -33.79 -3.83
C ALA A 19 1.61 -32.43 -4.25
N SER A 20 1.29 -31.98 -5.46
CA SER A 20 1.61 -30.63 -5.99
C SER A 20 0.68 -30.33 -7.16
N VAL A 21 0.73 -29.10 -7.70
CA VAL A 21 0.00 -28.72 -8.94
C VAL A 21 0.43 -29.54 -10.16
N ALA A 22 1.61 -30.18 -10.12
CA ALA A 22 2.11 -31.04 -11.19
C ALA A 22 1.85 -32.56 -10.91
N ASP A 23 1.33 -32.91 -9.73
CA ASP A 23 1.04 -34.29 -9.32
C ASP A 23 -0.36 -34.36 -8.72
N ILE A 24 -1.38 -34.23 -9.59
CA ILE A 24 -2.80 -34.37 -9.23
C ILE A 24 -3.16 -35.85 -9.26
N ARG A 25 -3.75 -36.36 -8.17
CA ARG A 25 -4.07 -37.77 -7.98
C ARG A 25 -5.57 -38.07 -8.02
N LEU A 26 -6.37 -37.12 -7.59
CA LEU A 26 -7.83 -37.23 -7.60
C LEU A 26 -8.43 -35.95 -8.14
N GLU A 27 -9.44 -36.07 -8.94
CA GLU A 27 -10.23 -34.95 -9.47
C GLU A 27 -11.70 -35.18 -9.26
N GLY A 28 -12.43 -34.14 -8.98
CA GLY A 28 -13.88 -34.12 -8.87
C GLY A 28 -14.46 -32.82 -9.36
N LYS A 29 -15.76 -32.83 -9.67
CA LYS A 29 -16.50 -31.63 -10.05
C LYS A 29 -17.60 -31.37 -9.03
N LEU A 30 -17.75 -30.12 -8.64
CA LEU A 30 -18.83 -29.67 -7.77
C LEU A 30 -19.59 -28.56 -8.48
N GLN A 31 -20.87 -28.78 -8.70
CA GLN A 31 -21.77 -27.72 -9.16
C GLN A 31 -22.16 -26.87 -7.94
N VAL A 32 -21.91 -25.60 -8.00
CA VAL A 32 -22.25 -24.64 -6.94
C VAL A 32 -23.31 -23.69 -7.49
N SER A 33 -24.39 -23.52 -6.75
CA SER A 33 -25.40 -22.51 -7.04
C SER A 33 -24.96 -21.17 -6.45
N GLY A 34 -25.04 -20.12 -7.26
CA GLY A 34 -24.68 -18.77 -6.83
C GLY A 34 -25.66 -18.18 -5.82
N THR A 35 -25.20 -17.21 -5.06
CA THR A 35 -26.05 -16.40 -4.16
C THR A 35 -26.50 -15.11 -4.81
N THR A 36 -25.99 -14.80 -6.00
CA THR A 36 -26.32 -13.60 -6.78
C THR A 36 -26.36 -13.91 -8.28
N ASP A 37 -27.25 -13.28 -8.97
CA ASP A 37 -27.35 -13.25 -10.44
C ASP A 37 -26.57 -12.06 -11.02
N ARG A 38 -25.89 -11.29 -10.18
CA ARG A 38 -25.15 -10.10 -10.59
C ARG A 38 -23.69 -10.45 -10.85
N TYR A 39 -23.35 -10.50 -12.12
CA TYR A 39 -21.95 -10.52 -12.51
C TYR A 39 -21.36 -9.12 -12.32
N PRO A 40 -20.36 -8.93 -11.44
CA PRO A 40 -19.81 -7.61 -11.15
C PRO A 40 -19.09 -6.99 -12.36
N TYR A 41 -18.68 -7.84 -13.31
CA TYR A 41 -17.94 -7.45 -14.50
C TYR A 41 -18.58 -8.03 -15.75
N ASN A 42 -18.58 -7.25 -16.84
CA ASN A 42 -19.09 -7.68 -18.13
C ASN A 42 -17.93 -8.28 -18.97
N PRO A 43 -17.92 -9.61 -19.24
CA PRO A 43 -16.85 -10.23 -20.04
C PRO A 43 -16.70 -9.64 -21.43
N ALA A 44 -17.79 -9.16 -22.04
CA ALA A 44 -17.74 -8.55 -23.38
C ALA A 44 -16.96 -7.21 -23.39
N LYS A 45 -16.88 -6.53 -22.24
CA LYS A 45 -16.12 -5.30 -22.07
C LYS A 45 -14.70 -5.51 -21.54
N LEU A 46 -14.37 -6.73 -21.11
CA LEU A 46 -13.11 -7.09 -20.48
C LEU A 46 -12.48 -8.34 -21.14
N PRO A 47 -12.43 -8.43 -22.48
CA PRO A 47 -12.04 -9.65 -23.17
C PRO A 47 -10.61 -10.10 -22.81
N TYR A 48 -9.66 -9.20 -22.70
CA TYR A 48 -8.26 -9.54 -22.43
C TYR A 48 -8.01 -9.96 -20.97
N TYR A 49 -8.83 -9.51 -20.02
CA TYR A 49 -8.77 -10.01 -18.66
C TYR A 49 -9.20 -11.48 -18.57
N TYR A 50 -10.19 -11.90 -19.37
CA TYR A 50 -10.67 -13.28 -19.37
C TYR A 50 -9.74 -14.23 -20.15
N THR A 51 -9.01 -13.73 -21.14
CA THR A 51 -8.02 -14.53 -21.89
C THR A 51 -6.66 -14.60 -21.23
N GLY A 52 -6.39 -13.74 -20.25
CA GLY A 52 -5.09 -13.64 -19.59
C GLY A 52 -4.00 -12.97 -20.44
N ILE A 53 -4.34 -12.36 -21.58
CA ILE A 53 -3.40 -11.64 -22.46
C ILE A 53 -3.23 -10.21 -21.97
N VAL A 54 -2.60 -10.08 -20.80
CA VAL A 54 -2.48 -8.80 -20.07
C VAL A 54 -1.71 -7.70 -20.81
N GLN A 55 -0.88 -8.05 -21.79
CA GLN A 55 -0.13 -7.09 -22.60
C GLN A 55 -1.00 -6.29 -23.59
N GLN A 56 -2.24 -6.73 -23.81
CA GLN A 56 -3.17 -6.13 -24.77
C GLN A 56 -4.31 -5.37 -24.10
N ILE A 57 -4.31 -5.27 -22.76
CA ILE A 57 -5.34 -4.51 -22.02
C ILE A 57 -5.19 -3.03 -22.38
N SER A 58 -6.27 -2.44 -22.90
CA SER A 58 -6.33 -1.01 -23.17
C SER A 58 -6.67 -0.20 -21.91
N ASP A 59 -6.43 1.13 -21.96
CA ASP A 59 -6.80 2.04 -20.87
C ASP A 59 -8.32 2.03 -20.65
N GLU A 60 -9.12 1.94 -21.72
CA GLU A 60 -10.58 1.89 -21.65
C GLU A 60 -11.08 0.62 -20.97
N GLU A 61 -10.46 -0.53 -21.27
CA GLU A 61 -10.77 -1.80 -20.62
C GLU A 61 -10.39 -1.76 -19.14
N PHE A 62 -9.25 -1.14 -18.80
CA PHE A 62 -8.85 -0.95 -17.42
C PHE A 62 -9.79 0.00 -16.67
N GLU A 63 -10.24 1.09 -17.28
CA GLU A 63 -11.21 2.03 -16.69
C GLU A 63 -12.57 1.37 -16.43
N GLU A 64 -13.01 0.48 -17.33
CA GLU A 64 -14.23 -0.32 -17.10
C GLU A 64 -14.10 -1.22 -15.87
N LEU A 65 -12.95 -1.87 -15.69
CA LEU A 65 -12.66 -2.68 -14.50
C LEU A 65 -12.59 -1.81 -13.24
N LEU A 66 -11.92 -0.66 -13.32
CA LEU A 66 -11.72 0.27 -12.21
C LEU A 66 -13.04 0.95 -11.79
N GLY A 67 -13.94 1.16 -12.75
CA GLY A 67 -15.23 1.83 -12.56
C GLY A 67 -15.15 3.35 -12.52
N HIS A 68 -14.00 3.92 -12.87
CA HIS A 68 -13.76 5.36 -13.02
C HIS A 68 -12.54 5.60 -13.93
N PRO A 69 -12.35 6.81 -14.48
CA PRO A 69 -11.20 7.14 -15.30
C PRO A 69 -9.87 6.93 -14.56
N ILE A 70 -8.83 6.57 -15.32
CA ILE A 70 -7.47 6.46 -14.79
C ILE A 70 -7.04 7.82 -14.24
N PRO A 71 -6.58 7.90 -12.97
CA PRO A 71 -6.10 9.14 -12.41
C PRO A 71 -4.96 9.74 -13.26
N SER A 72 -5.00 11.03 -13.52
CA SER A 72 -3.93 11.68 -14.28
C SER A 72 -2.59 11.47 -13.58
N GLY A 73 -1.54 11.11 -14.33
CA GLY A 73 -0.19 10.95 -13.80
C GLY A 73 0.44 12.27 -13.31
N LYS A 74 -0.27 13.40 -13.45
CA LYS A 74 0.20 14.71 -12.97
C LYS A 74 -0.06 14.83 -11.49
N TRP A 75 1.00 14.97 -10.71
CA TRP A 75 0.89 15.27 -9.30
C TRP A 75 0.28 16.68 -9.10
N SER A 76 -0.81 16.78 -8.37
CA SER A 76 -1.52 18.06 -8.14
C SER A 76 -1.89 18.31 -6.68
N GLY A 77 -1.49 17.44 -5.76
CA GLY A 77 -1.95 17.47 -4.38
C GLY A 77 -0.85 17.50 -3.32
N ASP A 78 -1.26 17.30 -2.08
CA ASP A 78 -0.40 17.08 -0.93
C ASP A 78 -0.09 15.60 -0.78
N LEU A 79 1.11 15.28 -0.25
CA LEU A 79 1.46 13.93 0.13
C LEU A 79 0.61 13.47 1.32
N GLY A 80 0.21 12.20 1.30
CA GLY A 80 -0.50 11.53 2.37
C GLY A 80 0.37 10.49 3.10
N ILE A 81 -0.17 9.89 4.16
CA ILE A 81 0.53 8.84 4.92
C ILE A 81 0.76 7.54 4.12
N ASN A 82 0.01 7.34 3.06
CA ASN A 82 0.12 6.17 2.17
C ASN A 82 1.13 6.37 1.05
N ASP A 83 1.57 7.61 0.80
CA ASP A 83 2.56 7.91 -0.21
C ASP A 83 3.95 7.44 0.23
N ALA A 84 4.74 6.99 -0.74
CA ALA A 84 6.09 6.51 -0.48
C ALA A 84 7.05 7.67 -0.17
N ILE A 85 8.08 7.41 0.64
CA ILE A 85 9.11 8.40 1.00
C ILE A 85 9.80 8.96 -0.25
N CYS A 86 9.97 8.18 -1.31
CA CYS A 86 10.52 8.66 -2.58
C CYS A 86 9.66 9.74 -3.25
N GLN A 87 8.36 9.81 -2.94
CA GLN A 87 7.47 10.87 -3.44
C GLN A 87 7.74 12.25 -2.78
N MET A 88 8.64 12.32 -1.76
CA MET A 88 9.17 13.60 -1.31
C MET A 88 9.87 14.42 -2.41
N TYR A 89 10.06 13.84 -3.59
CA TYR A 89 10.38 14.61 -4.79
C TYR A 89 9.40 15.77 -5.01
N TYR A 90 8.12 15.55 -4.70
CA TYR A 90 7.03 16.54 -4.82
C TYR A 90 6.84 17.41 -3.56
N ALA A 91 7.69 17.26 -2.53
CA ALA A 91 7.53 17.97 -1.27
C ALA A 91 7.55 19.49 -1.46
N LYS A 92 6.65 20.18 -0.76
CA LYS A 92 6.62 21.65 -0.72
C LYS A 92 7.63 22.22 0.27
N SER A 93 8.02 21.44 1.28
CA SER A 93 9.00 21.83 2.30
C SER A 93 10.44 21.74 1.79
N GLY A 94 11.22 22.79 2.00
CA GLY A 94 12.67 22.79 1.71
C GLY A 94 13.43 21.73 2.51
N LEU A 95 13.08 21.52 3.77
CA LEU A 95 13.67 20.49 4.63
C LEU A 95 13.43 19.09 4.03
N ALA A 96 12.20 18.78 3.63
CA ALA A 96 11.88 17.50 3.04
C ALA A 96 12.62 17.26 1.72
N ARG A 97 12.80 18.30 0.91
CA ARG A 97 13.60 18.21 -0.34
C ARG A 97 15.06 17.90 -0.06
N VAL A 98 15.64 18.45 1.00
CA VAL A 98 17.01 18.13 1.42
C VAL A 98 17.12 16.67 1.84
N ILE A 99 16.19 16.18 2.69
CA ILE A 99 16.15 14.77 3.10
C ILE A 99 16.01 13.87 1.88
N TYR A 100 15.10 14.18 0.96
CA TYR A 100 14.93 13.45 -0.30
C TYR A 100 16.23 13.38 -1.10
N LYS A 101 16.94 14.52 -1.26
CA LYS A 101 18.22 14.59 -1.97
C LYS A 101 19.28 13.70 -1.32
N VAL A 102 19.37 13.68 0.00
CA VAL A 102 20.28 12.80 0.75
C VAL A 102 19.96 11.34 0.48
N LEU A 103 18.71 10.92 0.67
CA LEU A 103 18.26 9.54 0.43
C LEU A 103 18.51 9.09 -1.02
N THR A 104 18.19 9.94 -1.99
CA THR A 104 18.42 9.64 -3.41
C THR A 104 19.92 9.50 -3.72
N THR A 105 20.75 10.35 -3.11
CA THR A 105 22.22 10.26 -3.27
C THR A 105 22.77 8.96 -2.66
N MET A 106 22.31 8.58 -1.49
CA MET A 106 22.70 7.32 -0.84
C MET A 106 22.27 6.11 -1.70
N LYS A 107 21.02 6.11 -2.20
CA LYS A 107 20.51 5.08 -3.11
C LYS A 107 21.41 4.95 -4.34
N LYS A 108 21.65 6.05 -5.05
CA LYS A 108 22.48 6.08 -6.26
C LYS A 108 23.90 5.56 -6.00
N LYS A 109 24.55 6.01 -4.93
CA LYS A 109 25.89 5.54 -4.56
C LYS A 109 25.93 4.04 -4.23
N SER A 110 24.84 3.47 -3.67
CA SER A 110 24.78 2.04 -3.41
C SER A 110 24.59 1.23 -4.70
N GLU A 111 23.82 1.75 -5.63
CA GLU A 111 23.62 1.14 -6.95
C GLU A 111 24.90 1.16 -7.81
N GLU A 112 25.64 2.27 -7.81
CA GLU A 112 26.92 2.41 -8.52
C GLU A 112 27.99 1.41 -8.03
N LYS A 113 27.88 0.91 -6.81
CA LYS A 113 28.77 -0.15 -6.29
C LYS A 113 28.42 -1.56 -6.78
N GLY A 114 27.39 -1.71 -7.63
CA GLY A 114 26.92 -3.00 -8.11
C GLY A 114 26.25 -3.90 -7.06
N LYS A 115 26.05 -3.38 -5.84
CA LYS A 115 25.36 -4.05 -4.73
C LYS A 115 24.39 -3.06 -4.08
N PRO A 116 23.18 -2.94 -4.59
CA PRO A 116 22.18 -2.04 -4.01
C PRO A 116 21.92 -2.36 -2.52
N ASP A 117 21.93 -1.35 -1.67
CA ASP A 117 21.62 -1.51 -0.26
C ASP A 117 20.10 -1.68 -0.10
N LEU A 118 19.68 -2.85 0.32
CA LEU A 118 18.26 -3.19 0.48
C LEU A 118 17.57 -2.36 1.55
N ASN A 119 18.30 -1.93 2.60
CA ASN A 119 17.73 -1.08 3.65
C ASN A 119 17.42 0.32 3.10
N ILE A 120 18.31 0.87 2.28
CA ILE A 120 18.07 2.16 1.63
C ILE A 120 16.90 2.05 0.66
N LEU A 121 16.86 1.01 -0.16
CA LEU A 121 15.76 0.76 -1.09
C LEU A 121 14.43 0.57 -0.37
N PHE A 122 14.44 -0.15 0.75
CA PHE A 122 13.27 -0.35 1.59
C PHE A 122 12.73 0.99 2.13
N ILE A 123 13.60 1.80 2.77
CA ILE A 123 13.21 3.11 3.29
C ILE A 123 12.72 4.03 2.17
N TYR A 124 13.41 4.03 1.04
CA TYR A 124 13.07 4.87 -0.11
C TYR A 124 11.67 4.60 -0.66
N ASN A 125 11.27 3.33 -0.71
CA ASN A 125 10.00 2.89 -1.27
C ASN A 125 8.89 2.69 -0.20
N MET A 126 9.22 2.80 1.08
CA MET A 126 8.27 2.61 2.16
C MET A 126 7.27 3.77 2.23
N PRO A 127 5.95 3.51 2.42
CA PRO A 127 4.99 4.57 2.70
C PRO A 127 5.27 5.24 4.04
N PHE A 128 4.93 6.53 4.18
CA PHE A 128 5.15 7.27 5.43
C PHE A 128 4.60 6.54 6.67
N ARG A 129 3.42 5.93 6.57
CA ARG A 129 2.84 5.12 7.66
C ARG A 129 3.74 3.97 8.13
N GLY A 130 4.62 3.49 7.27
CA GLY A 130 5.58 2.43 7.59
C GLY A 130 6.55 2.85 8.69
N ILE A 131 6.88 4.14 8.82
CA ILE A 131 7.74 4.67 9.88
C ILE A 131 7.19 4.30 11.26
N ALA A 132 5.89 4.47 11.49
CA ALA A 132 5.26 4.12 12.77
C ALA A 132 5.36 2.62 13.08
N LYS A 133 5.24 1.76 12.05
CA LYS A 133 5.30 0.30 12.23
C LYS A 133 6.72 -0.21 12.46
N MET A 134 7.72 0.44 11.84
CA MET A 134 9.11 -0.03 11.85
C MET A 134 9.93 0.48 13.04
N THR A 135 9.41 1.42 13.81
CA THR A 135 10.13 2.04 14.94
C THR A 135 9.83 1.41 16.30
N GLY A 136 9.16 0.23 16.33
CA GLY A 136 8.93 -0.48 17.59
C GLY A 136 8.16 0.32 18.65
N GLY A 137 7.22 1.17 18.22
CA GLY A 137 6.43 2.01 19.14
C GLY A 137 7.08 3.37 19.48
N MET A 138 8.28 3.69 18.99
CA MET A 138 8.90 5.00 19.22
C MET A 138 8.19 6.13 18.49
N VAL A 139 7.68 5.86 17.29
CA VAL A 139 6.95 6.83 16.47
C VAL A 139 5.50 6.42 16.35
N SER A 140 4.59 7.28 16.80
CA SER A 140 3.15 7.06 16.63
C SER A 140 2.66 7.48 15.25
N MET A 141 1.49 6.99 14.84
CA MET A 141 0.84 7.40 13.60
C MET A 141 0.58 8.92 13.56
N GLU A 142 0.24 9.51 14.68
CA GLU A 142 0.05 10.97 14.80
C GLU A 142 1.34 11.75 14.50
N MET A 143 2.49 11.22 14.95
CA MET A 143 3.79 11.83 14.61
C MET A 143 4.07 11.72 13.11
N VAL A 144 3.74 10.60 12.49
CA VAL A 144 3.85 10.42 11.02
C VAL A 144 2.98 11.42 10.26
N GLU A 145 1.73 11.62 10.69
CA GLU A 145 0.86 12.64 10.10
C GLU A 145 1.44 14.06 10.28
N GLY A 146 2.10 14.31 11.42
CA GLY A 146 2.87 15.54 11.65
C GLY A 146 4.02 15.70 10.66
N MET A 147 4.79 14.62 10.42
CA MET A 147 5.87 14.60 9.43
C MET A 147 5.35 14.92 8.02
N VAL A 148 4.27 14.28 7.61
CA VAL A 148 3.62 14.55 6.31
C VAL A 148 3.14 16.00 6.22
N THR A 149 2.61 16.56 7.31
CA THR A 149 2.23 17.97 7.40
C THR A 149 3.44 18.90 7.16
N VAL A 150 4.62 18.58 7.72
CA VAL A 150 5.88 19.30 7.45
C VAL A 150 6.29 19.15 6.00
N VAL A 151 6.21 17.94 5.44
CA VAL A 151 6.56 17.64 4.03
C VAL A 151 5.73 18.49 3.08
N ASN A 152 4.47 18.71 3.39
CA ASN A 152 3.54 19.54 2.61
C ASN A 152 3.72 21.06 2.84
N GLY A 153 4.75 21.47 3.56
CA GLY A 153 5.12 22.89 3.74
C GLY A 153 4.54 23.57 4.99
N HIS A 154 3.78 22.86 5.81
CA HIS A 154 3.19 23.41 7.03
C HIS A 154 4.06 23.13 8.27
N PHE A 155 5.27 23.70 8.30
CA PHE A 155 6.30 23.38 9.30
C PHE A 155 5.83 23.50 10.74
N LEU A 156 5.34 24.68 11.16
CA LEU A 156 4.92 24.88 12.56
C LEU A 156 3.79 23.97 12.99
N LYS A 157 2.78 23.78 12.12
CA LYS A 157 1.65 22.89 12.38
C LYS A 157 2.10 21.45 12.49
N GLY A 158 2.97 20.99 11.60
CA GLY A 158 3.53 19.64 11.63
C GLY A 158 4.39 19.39 12.85
N MET A 159 5.28 20.32 13.21
CA MET A 159 6.12 20.22 14.42
C MET A 159 5.29 20.17 15.71
N LYS A 160 4.26 21.00 15.84
CA LYS A 160 3.31 20.91 16.97
C LYS A 160 2.69 19.52 17.09
N LYS A 161 2.31 18.92 15.94
CA LYS A 161 1.72 17.58 15.91
C LYS A 161 2.73 16.50 16.29
N ILE A 162 3.97 16.60 15.79
CA ILE A 162 5.07 15.66 16.12
C ILE A 162 5.38 15.72 17.61
N ILE A 163 5.59 16.91 18.18
CA ILE A 163 5.95 17.08 19.60
C ILE A 163 4.80 16.62 20.49
N GLY A 164 3.57 17.05 20.20
CA GLY A 164 2.39 16.60 20.95
C GLY A 164 2.18 15.10 20.87
N GLY A 165 2.35 14.51 19.68
CA GLY A 165 2.31 13.08 19.44
C GLY A 165 3.38 12.31 20.22
N PHE A 166 4.59 12.85 20.29
CA PHE A 166 5.67 12.25 21.07
C PHE A 166 5.31 12.10 22.54
N PHE A 167 4.85 13.17 23.20
CA PHE A 167 4.47 13.08 24.63
C PHE A 167 3.28 12.15 24.88
N ARG A 168 2.28 12.15 23.99
CA ARG A 168 1.16 11.21 24.09
C ARG A 168 1.60 9.77 23.92
N ASN A 169 2.49 9.52 22.96
CA ASN A 169 3.04 8.20 22.69
C ASN A 169 3.85 7.67 23.86
N GLN A 170 4.71 8.50 24.47
CA GLN A 170 5.46 8.16 25.66
C GLN A 170 4.55 7.77 26.83
N LYS A 171 3.48 8.53 27.05
CA LYS A 171 2.49 8.22 28.09
C LYS A 171 1.76 6.90 27.81
N ALA A 172 1.37 6.67 26.57
CA ALA A 172 0.69 5.43 26.16
C ALA A 172 1.60 4.20 26.31
N ASN A 173 2.87 4.30 25.91
CA ASN A 173 3.84 3.21 26.05
C ASN A 173 4.08 2.84 27.51
N LYS A 174 4.28 3.84 28.39
CA LYS A 174 4.42 3.60 29.83
C LYS A 174 3.18 2.93 30.45
N ALA A 175 1.98 3.36 30.05
CA ALA A 175 0.74 2.74 30.52
C ALA A 175 0.59 1.29 30.02
N TYR A 176 1.08 1.00 28.84
CA TYR A 176 1.09 -0.36 28.27
C TYR A 176 2.10 -1.26 28.98
N GLU A 177 3.32 -0.77 29.22
CA GLU A 177 4.35 -1.47 29.99
C GLU A 177 3.89 -1.82 31.40
N ALA A 178 3.25 -0.87 32.09
CA ALA A 178 2.67 -1.11 33.42
C ALA A 178 1.64 -2.25 33.41
N LYS A 179 0.73 -2.26 32.43
CA LYS A 179 -0.25 -3.35 32.29
C LYS A 179 0.37 -4.72 31.96
N LEU A 180 1.52 -4.74 31.32
CA LEU A 180 2.24 -6.00 31.06
C LEU A 180 2.95 -6.51 32.32
N ALA A 181 3.42 -5.63 33.18
CA ALA A 181 4.09 -5.98 34.42
C ALA A 181 3.14 -6.49 35.51
N GLU A 182 1.82 -6.21 35.40
CA GLU A 182 0.77 -6.68 36.30
C GLU A 182 0.26 -8.13 35.99
N LYS A 183 0.71 -8.70 34.86
CA LYS A 183 0.39 -10.06 34.41
C LYS A 183 1.51 -11.05 34.74
#